data_9848bd5608d9c7063bf678d18c7ed679
#
_entry.id   9848bd5608d9c7063bf678d18c7ed679
#
_cell.length_a   1.000
_cell.length_b   1.000
_cell.length_c   1.000
_cell.angle_alpha   90.00
_cell.angle_beta   90.00
_cell.angle_gamma   90.00
#
_symmetry.space_group_name_H-M   'P 1'
#
loop_
_entity.id
_entity.type
_entity.pdbx_description
1 polymer ?
#
loop_
_entity_poly.entity_id
_entity_poly.type
_entity_poly.pdbx_seq_one_letter_code
_entity_poly.pdbx_strand_id
1 'polypeptide(L)'
;FEKSITQHIYNKIDIFFIINLYSYKFTMETHLKNIYGFNTFRNNQKDIIKDLLKNEDVFVILPTGGGKSLLYQFPATFTDKITIVVSPLISLMNDQCKYLNSKNIKAICLNSETSVGVGHYTKYKIIYTTPEFIVSRLAAFHRIKDNIGLFAIDEAHCVSQWSHDFRPSYQKLGILKKHFANIPVLAVTATATPRVLKEMHKFLNISKSKEYILGTKRTN
;
A
#
# COMPACT_ATOMS: atom_id res chain seq x y z
N PHE A 1 -19.68 35.74 -28.34
CA PHE A 1 -18.87 34.65 -28.96
C PHE A 1 -17.93 33.99 -27.94
N GLU A 2 -17.23 34.72 -27.10
CA GLU A 2 -16.28 34.15 -26.10
C GLU A 2 -16.96 33.31 -25.02
N LYS A 3 -18.13 33.68 -24.50
CA LYS A 3 -18.88 32.92 -23.51
C LYS A 3 -19.36 31.54 -24.02
N SER A 4 -19.65 31.41 -25.30
CA SER A 4 -20.09 30.16 -25.93
C SER A 4 -18.93 29.16 -26.08
N ILE A 5 -17.71 29.63 -26.35
CA ILE A 5 -16.52 28.80 -26.52
C ILE A 5 -16.06 28.29 -25.15
N THR A 6 -16.06 29.14 -24.13
CA THR A 6 -15.67 28.76 -22.75
C THR A 6 -16.62 27.69 -22.18
N GLN A 7 -17.94 27.85 -22.39
CA GLN A 7 -18.93 26.86 -21.94
C GLN A 7 -18.78 25.52 -22.67
N HIS A 8 -18.39 25.54 -23.95
CA HIS A 8 -18.18 24.31 -24.73
C HIS A 8 -16.90 23.54 -24.28
N ILE A 9 -15.86 24.27 -23.87
CA ILE A 9 -14.61 23.71 -23.36
C ILE A 9 -14.82 23.10 -21.97
N TYR A 10 -15.55 23.79 -21.08
CA TYR A 10 -15.89 23.26 -19.77
C TYR A 10 -16.71 21.97 -19.87
N ASN A 11 -17.74 21.94 -20.72
CA ASN A 11 -18.54 20.74 -20.94
C ASN A 11 -17.74 19.55 -21.53
N LYS A 12 -16.76 19.80 -22.39
CA LYS A 12 -15.88 18.76 -22.92
C LYS A 12 -14.90 18.21 -21.87
N ILE A 13 -14.37 19.07 -21.02
CA ILE A 13 -13.46 18.67 -19.93
C ILE A 13 -14.23 17.85 -18.90
N ASP A 14 -15.43 18.27 -18.52
CA ASP A 14 -16.27 17.53 -17.58
C ASP A 14 -16.70 16.18 -18.14
N ILE A 15 -17.10 16.09 -19.39
CA ILE A 15 -17.48 14.83 -20.05
C ILE A 15 -16.28 13.88 -20.16
N PHE A 16 -15.11 14.39 -20.55
CA PHE A 16 -13.88 13.59 -20.62
C PHE A 16 -13.46 13.09 -19.25
N PHE A 17 -13.58 13.92 -18.21
CA PHE A 17 -13.30 13.56 -16.82
C PHE A 17 -14.30 12.52 -16.31
N ILE A 18 -15.59 12.68 -16.62
CA ILE A 18 -16.65 11.75 -16.26
C ILE A 18 -16.46 10.39 -16.97
N ILE A 19 -16.17 10.39 -18.28
CA ILE A 19 -15.92 9.15 -19.04
C ILE A 19 -14.69 8.42 -18.48
N ASN A 20 -13.61 9.12 -18.17
CA ASN A 20 -12.43 8.53 -17.55
C ASN A 20 -12.72 8.01 -16.15
N LEU A 21 -13.55 8.69 -15.34
CA LEU A 21 -13.96 8.22 -14.02
C LEU A 21 -14.81 6.94 -14.10
N TYR A 22 -15.74 6.87 -15.05
CA TYR A 22 -16.57 5.67 -15.27
C TYR A 22 -15.75 4.51 -15.83
N SER A 23 -14.89 4.76 -16.80
CA SER A 23 -13.96 3.78 -17.35
C SER A 23 -13.03 3.22 -16.27
N TYR A 24 -12.47 4.10 -15.44
CA TYR A 24 -11.59 3.72 -14.33
C TYR A 24 -12.34 2.92 -13.26
N LYS A 25 -13.58 3.28 -12.95
CA LYS A 25 -14.43 2.54 -12.00
C LYS A 25 -14.72 1.12 -12.50
N PHE A 26 -15.11 0.98 -13.77
CA PHE A 26 -15.39 -0.32 -14.37
C PHE A 26 -14.12 -1.19 -14.41
N THR A 27 -12.97 -0.61 -14.73
CA THR A 27 -11.69 -1.32 -14.79
C THR A 27 -11.25 -1.85 -13.43
N MET A 28 -11.47 -1.12 -12.33
CA MET A 28 -11.10 -1.58 -10.99
C MET A 28 -11.94 -2.77 -10.52
N GLU A 29 -13.27 -2.75 -10.68
CA GLU A 29 -14.13 -3.88 -10.32
C GLU A 29 -13.87 -5.09 -11.18
N THR A 30 -13.67 -4.90 -12.47
CA THR A 30 -13.34 -5.99 -13.39
C THR A 30 -12.00 -6.63 -13.02
N HIS A 31 -11.00 -5.82 -12.70
CA HIS A 31 -9.70 -6.30 -12.24
C HIS A 31 -9.81 -7.07 -10.91
N LEU A 32 -10.57 -6.52 -9.96
CA LEU A 32 -10.82 -7.17 -8.67
C LEU A 32 -11.43 -8.57 -8.86
N LYS A 33 -12.44 -8.67 -9.73
CA LYS A 33 -13.11 -9.94 -10.02
C LYS A 33 -12.17 -10.92 -10.70
N ASN A 34 -11.45 -10.48 -11.73
CA ASN A 34 -10.61 -11.37 -12.55
C ASN A 34 -9.38 -11.88 -11.79
N ILE A 35 -8.75 -11.04 -10.96
CA ILE A 35 -7.51 -11.39 -10.27
C ILE A 35 -7.77 -12.01 -8.89
N TYR A 36 -8.72 -11.45 -8.13
CA TYR A 36 -8.95 -11.86 -6.74
C TYR A 36 -10.21 -12.69 -6.54
N GLY A 37 -11.13 -12.72 -7.53
CA GLY A 37 -12.40 -13.45 -7.45
C GLY A 37 -13.48 -12.72 -6.64
N PHE A 38 -13.29 -11.45 -6.28
CA PHE A 38 -14.25 -10.66 -5.53
C PHE A 38 -15.11 -9.80 -6.46
N ASN A 39 -16.42 -9.80 -6.26
CA ASN A 39 -17.33 -8.98 -7.09
C ASN A 39 -17.32 -7.51 -6.70
N THR A 40 -17.05 -7.19 -5.44
CA THR A 40 -17.08 -5.81 -4.90
C THR A 40 -15.98 -5.60 -3.88
N PHE A 41 -15.52 -4.37 -3.77
CA PHE A 41 -14.65 -3.95 -2.66
C PHE A 41 -15.45 -3.90 -1.35
N ARG A 42 -14.82 -4.26 -0.24
CA ARG A 42 -15.41 -4.13 1.10
C ARG A 42 -15.20 -2.70 1.60
N ASN A 43 -16.22 -2.15 2.28
CA ASN A 43 -16.13 -0.84 2.94
C ASN A 43 -15.33 0.20 2.12
N ASN A 44 -14.36 0.85 2.74
CA ASN A 44 -13.55 1.92 2.15
C ASN A 44 -12.35 1.40 1.31
N GLN A 45 -12.22 0.10 1.05
CA GLN A 45 -11.05 -0.45 0.32
C GLN A 45 -10.82 0.26 -1.02
N LYS A 46 -11.88 0.53 -1.78
CA LYS A 46 -11.78 1.19 -3.07
C LYS A 46 -11.25 2.62 -2.95
N ASP A 47 -11.70 3.37 -1.96
CA ASP A 47 -11.28 4.76 -1.76
C ASP A 47 -9.85 4.83 -1.25
N ILE A 48 -9.47 3.94 -0.34
CA ILE A 48 -8.08 3.79 0.12
C ILE A 48 -7.16 3.49 -1.07
N ILE A 49 -7.52 2.52 -1.91
CA ILE A 49 -6.72 2.15 -3.09
C ILE A 49 -6.61 3.34 -4.07
N LYS A 50 -7.70 4.08 -4.30
CA LYS A 50 -7.66 5.27 -5.16
C LYS A 50 -6.72 6.34 -4.63
N ASP A 51 -6.68 6.55 -3.32
CA ASP A 51 -5.77 7.53 -2.73
C ASP A 51 -4.32 7.10 -2.88
N LEU A 52 -4.01 5.82 -2.67
CA LEU A 52 -2.68 5.26 -2.93
C LEU A 52 -2.26 5.42 -4.40
N LEU A 53 -3.19 5.20 -5.35
CA LEU A 53 -2.94 5.38 -6.79
C LEU A 53 -2.74 6.85 -7.20
N LYS A 54 -3.16 7.80 -6.34
CA LYS A 54 -2.87 9.23 -6.48
C LYS A 54 -1.57 9.65 -5.79
N ASN A 55 -0.77 8.69 -5.33
CA ASN A 55 0.46 8.91 -4.55
C ASN A 55 0.24 9.59 -3.19
N GLU A 56 -0.95 9.42 -2.59
CA GLU A 56 -1.21 9.89 -1.24
C GLU A 56 -0.70 8.88 -0.20
N ASP A 57 -0.08 9.37 0.86
CA ASP A 57 0.24 8.55 2.02
C ASP A 57 -1.05 8.24 2.80
N VAL A 58 -1.19 7.01 3.28
CA VAL A 58 -2.43 6.56 3.93
C VAL A 58 -2.16 5.75 5.20
N PHE A 59 -2.86 6.09 6.28
CA PHE A 59 -2.99 5.26 7.48
C PHE A 59 -4.32 4.52 7.49
N VAL A 60 -4.27 3.21 7.78
CA VAL A 60 -5.48 2.39 7.86
C VAL A 60 -5.48 1.58 9.14
N ILE A 61 -6.53 1.75 9.94
CA ILE A 61 -6.86 0.86 11.04
C ILE A 61 -8.05 0.02 10.61
N LEU A 62 -7.82 -1.26 10.35
CA LEU A 62 -8.82 -2.19 9.83
C LEU A 62 -8.71 -3.52 10.58
N PRO A 63 -9.76 -4.02 11.23
CA PRO A 63 -9.73 -5.25 12.00
C PRO A 63 -9.17 -6.45 11.24
N THR A 64 -8.70 -7.47 11.96
CA THR A 64 -8.30 -8.75 11.37
C THR A 64 -9.44 -9.34 10.55
N GLY A 65 -9.13 -9.89 9.38
CA GLY A 65 -10.16 -10.34 8.43
C GLY A 65 -10.83 -9.24 7.60
N GLY A 66 -10.55 -7.96 7.86
CA GLY A 66 -11.11 -6.82 7.12
C GLY A 66 -10.55 -6.62 5.70
N GLY A 67 -9.60 -7.47 5.27
CA GLY A 67 -9.04 -7.42 3.92
C GLY A 67 -7.90 -6.43 3.74
N LYS A 68 -7.07 -6.22 4.79
CA LYS A 68 -5.86 -5.38 4.74
C LYS A 68 -4.94 -5.70 3.57
N SER A 69 -4.70 -6.99 3.31
CA SER A 69 -3.77 -7.44 2.27
C SER A 69 -4.15 -6.94 0.87
N LEU A 70 -5.45 -6.84 0.58
CA LEU A 70 -5.92 -6.33 -0.71
C LEU A 70 -5.49 -4.88 -0.96
N LEU A 71 -5.37 -4.05 0.09
CA LEU A 71 -5.01 -2.65 -0.02
C LEU A 71 -3.63 -2.44 -0.66
N TYR A 72 -2.70 -3.37 -0.42
CA TYR A 72 -1.36 -3.30 -0.98
C TYR A 72 -1.12 -4.30 -2.13
N GLN A 73 -1.92 -5.36 -2.24
CA GLN A 73 -1.82 -6.30 -3.35
C GLN A 73 -2.47 -5.75 -4.62
N PHE A 74 -3.62 -5.08 -4.49
CA PHE A 74 -4.36 -4.54 -5.63
C PHE A 74 -3.55 -3.52 -6.43
N PRO A 75 -2.92 -2.48 -5.85
CA PRO A 75 -2.08 -1.54 -6.60
C PRO A 75 -0.98 -2.22 -7.41
N ALA A 76 -0.32 -3.24 -6.85
CA ALA A 76 0.75 -3.99 -7.52
C ALA A 76 0.28 -4.73 -8.78
N THR A 77 -0.96 -5.23 -8.78
CA THR A 77 -1.53 -5.97 -9.91
C THR A 77 -2.26 -5.07 -10.90
N PHE A 78 -2.71 -3.91 -10.43
CA PHE A 78 -3.46 -2.94 -11.23
C PHE A 78 -2.55 -1.98 -12.01
N THR A 79 -1.32 -1.80 -11.56
CA THR A 79 -0.31 -0.96 -12.19
C THR A 79 0.88 -1.79 -12.67
N ASP A 80 1.79 -1.15 -13.43
CA ASP A 80 3.07 -1.78 -13.79
C ASP A 80 4.15 -1.62 -12.71
N LYS A 81 3.79 -1.06 -11.56
CA LYS A 81 4.72 -0.82 -10.46
C LYS A 81 4.74 -1.98 -9.46
N ILE A 82 5.83 -2.02 -8.69
CA ILE A 82 6.06 -3.00 -7.63
C ILE A 82 5.53 -2.46 -6.31
N THR A 83 4.86 -3.27 -5.53
CA THR A 83 4.59 -2.98 -4.12
C THR A 83 5.64 -3.68 -3.24
N ILE A 84 6.28 -2.91 -2.38
CA ILE A 84 7.17 -3.43 -1.32
C ILE A 84 6.37 -3.49 -0.02
N VAL A 85 6.24 -4.69 0.54
CA VAL A 85 5.49 -4.93 1.79
C VAL A 85 6.46 -5.24 2.90
N VAL A 86 6.51 -4.38 3.91
CA VAL A 86 7.29 -4.61 5.13
C VAL A 86 6.40 -5.26 6.18
N SER A 87 6.75 -6.47 6.64
CA SER A 87 5.98 -7.22 7.62
C SER A 87 6.90 -7.84 8.68
N PRO A 88 6.43 -8.03 9.93
CA PRO A 88 7.26 -8.54 11.02
C PRO A 88 7.42 -10.06 11.02
N LEU A 89 6.58 -10.81 10.30
CA LEU A 89 6.47 -12.26 10.39
C LEU A 89 6.82 -12.95 9.07
N ILE A 90 7.99 -13.58 9.02
CA ILE A 90 8.50 -14.28 7.83
C ILE A 90 7.56 -15.42 7.39
N SER A 91 6.98 -16.17 8.34
CA SER A 91 6.03 -17.24 8.03
C SER A 91 4.81 -16.71 7.26
N LEU A 92 4.22 -15.62 7.74
CA LEU A 92 3.07 -14.98 7.08
C LEU A 92 3.44 -14.45 5.69
N MET A 93 4.62 -13.82 5.54
CA MET A 93 5.11 -13.35 4.24
C MET A 93 5.25 -14.51 3.25
N ASN A 94 5.80 -15.64 3.69
CA ASN A 94 5.95 -16.84 2.86
C ASN A 94 4.59 -17.40 2.42
N ASP A 95 3.59 -17.44 3.31
CA ASP A 95 2.25 -17.90 2.99
C ASP A 95 1.55 -16.95 2.00
N GLN A 96 1.71 -15.63 2.16
CA GLN A 96 1.24 -14.64 1.19
C GLN A 96 1.91 -14.82 -0.18
N CYS A 97 3.23 -15.07 -0.22
CA CYS A 97 3.94 -15.34 -1.47
C CYS A 97 3.42 -16.63 -2.15
N LYS A 98 3.24 -17.71 -1.41
CA LYS A 98 2.68 -18.96 -1.95
C LYS A 98 1.30 -18.73 -2.55
N TYR A 99 0.41 -18.04 -1.82
CA TYR A 99 -0.93 -17.71 -2.28
C TYR A 99 -0.92 -16.87 -3.56
N LEU A 100 -0.11 -15.82 -3.62
CA LEU A 100 -0.02 -14.96 -4.80
C LEU A 100 0.56 -15.70 -6.01
N ASN A 101 1.63 -16.46 -5.81
CA ASN A 101 2.23 -17.26 -6.88
C ASN A 101 1.29 -18.34 -7.41
N SER A 102 0.42 -18.94 -6.57
CA SER A 102 -0.63 -19.87 -7.04
C SER A 102 -1.68 -19.19 -7.92
N LYS A 103 -1.80 -17.86 -7.84
CA LYS A 103 -2.65 -17.03 -8.69
C LYS A 103 -1.89 -16.39 -9.88
N ASN A 104 -0.68 -16.86 -10.18
CA ASN A 104 0.20 -16.30 -11.19
C ASN A 104 0.63 -14.83 -10.95
N ILE A 105 0.54 -14.35 -9.72
CA ILE A 105 1.05 -13.03 -9.30
C ILE A 105 2.44 -13.25 -8.71
N LYS A 106 3.48 -12.86 -9.46
CA LYS A 106 4.88 -13.06 -9.04
C LYS A 106 5.17 -12.30 -7.74
N ALA A 107 5.36 -13.03 -6.66
CA ALA A 107 5.72 -12.52 -5.35
C ALA A 107 6.94 -13.23 -4.78
N ILE A 108 7.74 -12.51 -4.00
CA ILE A 108 8.93 -13.05 -3.31
C ILE A 108 9.02 -12.50 -1.89
N CYS A 109 9.56 -13.31 -0.97
CA CYS A 109 9.94 -12.88 0.37
C CYS A 109 11.47 -12.70 0.41
N LEU A 110 11.92 -11.45 0.64
CA LEU A 110 13.34 -11.09 0.80
C LEU A 110 13.66 -10.91 2.28
N ASN A 111 14.55 -11.70 2.78
CA ASN A 111 15.06 -11.66 4.15
C ASN A 111 16.56 -12.03 4.19
N SER A 112 17.14 -12.17 5.38
CA SER A 112 18.57 -12.51 5.52
C SER A 112 18.98 -13.83 4.86
N GLU A 113 18.04 -14.73 4.66
CA GLU A 113 18.27 -16.07 4.09
C GLU A 113 18.04 -16.11 2.59
N THR A 114 17.38 -15.10 2.02
CA THR A 114 17.03 -15.06 0.60
C THR A 114 18.14 -14.47 -0.23
N SER A 115 18.77 -15.29 -1.07
CA SER A 115 19.84 -14.87 -1.98
C SER A 115 19.30 -14.61 -3.40
N VAL A 116 18.82 -13.39 -3.64
CA VAL A 116 18.38 -12.94 -4.98
C VAL A 116 19.07 -11.62 -5.33
N GLY A 117 19.72 -11.58 -6.48
CA GLY A 117 20.36 -10.35 -6.97
C GLY A 117 19.34 -9.24 -7.27
N VAL A 118 19.74 -7.98 -7.01
CA VAL A 118 18.89 -6.78 -7.20
C VAL A 118 18.29 -6.70 -8.61
N GLY A 119 19.02 -7.12 -9.64
CA GLY A 119 18.54 -7.13 -11.02
C GLY A 119 17.33 -8.04 -11.27
N HIS A 120 16.99 -8.91 -10.31
CA HIS A 120 15.81 -9.75 -10.38
C HIS A 120 14.57 -9.16 -9.67
N TYR A 121 14.72 -8.10 -8.89
CA TYR A 121 13.60 -7.51 -8.14
C TYR A 121 12.46 -7.04 -9.05
N THR A 122 12.79 -6.50 -10.21
CA THR A 122 11.80 -6.02 -11.19
C THR A 122 10.98 -7.12 -11.86
N LYS A 123 11.33 -8.39 -11.64
CA LYS A 123 10.54 -9.54 -12.12
C LYS A 123 9.30 -9.82 -11.26
N TYR A 124 9.22 -9.23 -10.08
CA TYR A 124 8.14 -9.45 -9.12
C TYR A 124 7.18 -8.26 -9.08
N LYS A 125 5.92 -8.54 -8.85
CA LYS A 125 4.88 -7.53 -8.62
C LYS A 125 4.81 -7.12 -7.16
N ILE A 126 5.10 -8.07 -6.26
CA ILE A 126 5.07 -7.83 -4.81
C ILE A 126 6.34 -8.42 -4.20
N ILE A 127 7.02 -7.61 -3.41
CA ILE A 127 8.20 -8.00 -2.64
C ILE A 127 7.86 -7.84 -1.17
N TYR A 128 7.75 -8.95 -0.45
CA TYR A 128 7.66 -8.95 1.01
C TYR A 128 9.06 -8.91 1.60
N THR A 129 9.23 -8.17 2.69
CA THR A 129 10.55 -8.05 3.34
C THR A 129 10.41 -7.71 4.82
N THR A 130 11.48 -7.95 5.60
CA THR A 130 11.53 -7.52 7.00
C THR A 130 12.03 -6.07 7.11
N PRO A 131 11.72 -5.36 8.21
CA PRO A 131 12.21 -4.00 8.42
C PRO A 131 13.73 -3.93 8.47
N GLU A 132 14.40 -4.94 9.02
CA GLU A 132 15.86 -5.01 9.09
C GLU A 132 16.46 -5.13 7.70
N PHE A 133 15.89 -6.00 6.86
CA PHE A 133 16.39 -6.25 5.51
C PHE A 133 16.26 -5.00 4.63
N ILE A 134 15.10 -4.35 4.58
CA ILE A 134 14.91 -3.18 3.74
C ILE A 134 15.82 -2.03 4.15
N VAL A 135 15.97 -1.79 5.45
CA VAL A 135 16.85 -0.72 5.98
C VAL A 135 18.31 -1.00 5.64
N SER A 136 18.78 -2.24 5.75
CA SER A 136 20.15 -2.62 5.41
C SER A 136 20.45 -2.62 3.90
N ARG A 137 19.40 -2.68 3.08
CA ARG A 137 19.51 -2.80 1.60
C ARG A 137 18.93 -1.61 0.84
N LEU A 138 18.81 -0.44 1.45
CA LEU A 138 18.25 0.77 0.83
C LEU A 138 18.84 1.07 -0.55
N ALA A 139 20.17 0.91 -0.72
CA ALA A 139 20.84 1.13 -2.00
C ALA A 139 20.33 0.18 -3.10
N ALA A 140 19.96 -1.06 -2.75
CA ALA A 140 19.39 -2.02 -3.69
C ALA A 140 17.99 -1.56 -4.16
N PHE A 141 17.14 -1.14 -3.24
CA PHE A 141 15.82 -0.61 -3.57
C PHE A 141 15.90 0.73 -4.33
N HIS A 142 16.90 1.53 -4.05
CA HIS A 142 17.12 2.79 -4.76
C HIS A 142 17.44 2.57 -6.25
N ARG A 143 18.11 1.48 -6.61
CA ARG A 143 18.38 1.12 -8.02
C ARG A 143 17.12 0.84 -8.82
N ILE A 144 16.05 0.42 -8.16
CA ILE A 144 14.78 0.10 -8.81
C ILE A 144 13.67 1.10 -8.43
N LYS A 145 14.01 2.27 -7.88
CA LYS A 145 13.05 3.25 -7.35
C LYS A 145 11.94 3.61 -8.33
N ASP A 146 12.29 3.72 -9.62
CA ASP A 146 11.35 4.10 -10.67
C ASP A 146 10.33 2.99 -10.98
N ASN A 147 10.60 1.76 -10.53
CA ASN A 147 9.68 0.63 -10.63
C ASN A 147 8.79 0.48 -9.39
N ILE A 148 9.11 1.12 -8.27
CA ILE A 148 8.34 1.00 -7.02
C ILE A 148 7.16 1.97 -7.07
N GLY A 149 5.95 1.46 -6.82
CA GLY A 149 4.73 2.25 -6.77
C GLY A 149 4.17 2.44 -5.36
N LEU A 150 4.58 1.59 -4.39
CA LEU A 150 4.02 1.63 -3.05
C LEU A 150 4.98 0.97 -2.05
N PHE A 151 5.15 1.60 -0.89
CA PHE A 151 5.64 0.95 0.33
C PHE A 151 4.46 0.67 1.26
N ALA A 152 4.18 -0.58 1.57
CA ALA A 152 3.18 -0.97 2.56
C ALA A 152 3.88 -1.43 3.84
N ILE A 153 3.51 -0.85 4.96
CA ILE A 153 4.01 -1.20 6.29
C ILE A 153 2.88 -1.93 7.01
N ASP A 154 2.94 -3.25 6.96
CA ASP A 154 1.98 -4.10 7.65
C ASP A 154 2.31 -4.18 9.13
N GLU A 155 1.30 -4.38 9.98
CA GLU A 155 1.38 -4.33 11.43
C GLU A 155 2.12 -3.06 11.93
N ALA A 156 1.78 -1.92 11.35
CA ALA A 156 2.45 -0.64 11.59
C ALA A 156 2.46 -0.21 13.06
N HIS A 157 1.57 -0.77 13.92
CA HIS A 157 1.58 -0.57 15.36
C HIS A 157 2.89 -1.01 16.03
N CYS A 158 3.67 -1.92 15.38
CA CYS A 158 4.98 -2.35 15.88
C CYS A 158 6.00 -1.21 16.04
N VAL A 159 5.75 -0.04 15.47
CA VAL A 159 6.59 1.15 15.63
C VAL A 159 6.55 1.71 17.06
N SER A 160 5.46 1.47 17.79
CA SER A 160 5.18 2.08 19.08
C SER A 160 5.64 1.24 20.24
N GLN A 161 6.36 1.84 21.20
CA GLN A 161 6.73 1.21 22.47
C GLN A 161 5.51 0.87 23.36
N TRP A 162 4.36 1.44 23.03
CA TRP A 162 3.08 1.18 23.72
C TRP A 162 2.25 0.09 23.06
N SER A 163 2.82 -0.55 22.03
CA SER A 163 2.24 -1.73 21.39
C SER A 163 2.77 -3.00 22.06
N HIS A 164 1.94 -4.04 22.13
CA HIS A 164 2.33 -5.37 22.60
C HIS A 164 3.44 -6.00 21.76
N ASP A 165 3.50 -5.65 20.47
CA ASP A 165 4.44 -6.19 19.49
C ASP A 165 5.50 -5.17 19.06
N PHE A 166 5.98 -4.34 19.99
CA PHE A 166 6.99 -3.32 19.70
C PHE A 166 8.26 -3.95 19.09
N ARG A 167 8.72 -3.33 17.99
CA ARG A 167 9.95 -3.71 17.29
C ARG A 167 10.78 -2.48 16.97
N PRO A 168 12.00 -2.35 17.56
CA PRO A 168 12.86 -1.19 17.33
C PRO A 168 13.21 -0.93 15.86
N SER A 169 13.26 -1.99 15.05
CA SER A 169 13.51 -1.89 13.60
C SER A 169 12.41 -1.14 12.83
N TYR A 170 11.15 -1.20 13.31
CA TYR A 170 10.04 -0.45 12.71
C TYR A 170 10.21 1.06 12.85
N GLN A 171 10.82 1.55 13.93
CA GLN A 171 11.09 2.98 14.10
C GLN A 171 12.05 3.53 13.06
N LYS A 172 12.87 2.67 12.45
CA LYS A 172 13.81 3.04 11.39
C LYS A 172 13.13 3.18 10.01
N LEU A 173 11.88 2.73 9.85
CA LEU A 173 11.20 2.72 8.55
C LEU A 173 10.86 4.11 8.01
N GLY A 174 10.87 5.16 8.84
CA GLY A 174 10.76 6.55 8.38
C GLY A 174 11.84 6.96 7.37
N ILE A 175 12.94 6.20 7.30
CA ILE A 175 13.98 6.37 6.28
C ILE A 175 13.43 6.16 4.86
N LEU A 176 12.39 5.33 4.68
CA LEU A 176 11.77 5.09 3.37
C LEU A 176 11.21 6.40 2.81
N LYS A 177 10.45 7.15 3.61
CA LYS A 177 9.90 8.42 3.15
C LYS A 177 10.98 9.48 2.89
N LYS A 178 12.07 9.43 3.65
CA LYS A 178 13.23 10.31 3.45
C LYS A 178 13.95 10.05 2.11
N HIS A 179 14.10 8.78 1.73
CA HIS A 179 14.83 8.37 0.52
C HIS A 179 13.94 8.25 -0.72
N PHE A 180 12.63 8.01 -0.53
CA PHE A 180 11.65 7.76 -1.60
C PHE A 180 10.44 8.69 -1.44
N ALA A 181 10.67 10.00 -1.34
CA ALA A 181 9.66 11.01 -1.00
C ALA A 181 8.40 10.97 -1.89
N ASN A 182 8.56 10.64 -3.17
CA ASN A 182 7.46 10.62 -4.16
C ASN A 182 6.71 9.28 -4.22
N ILE A 183 7.15 8.27 -3.45
CA ILE A 183 6.47 6.97 -3.40
C ILE A 183 5.53 6.98 -2.19
N PRO A 184 4.25 6.66 -2.38
CA PRO A 184 3.29 6.64 -1.28
C PRO A 184 3.63 5.54 -0.27
N VAL A 185 3.27 5.82 0.98
CA VAL A 185 3.37 4.86 2.08
C VAL A 185 1.97 4.53 2.59
N LEU A 186 1.64 3.25 2.60
CA LEU A 186 0.49 2.70 3.30
C LEU A 186 0.96 2.13 4.65
N ALA A 187 0.50 2.69 5.74
CA ALA A 187 0.67 2.09 7.06
C ALA A 187 -0.64 1.45 7.51
N VAL A 188 -0.64 0.14 7.72
CA VAL A 188 -1.85 -0.62 8.03
C VAL A 188 -1.67 -1.46 9.29
N THR A 189 -2.71 -1.47 10.13
CA THR A 189 -2.75 -2.29 11.36
C THR A 189 -4.18 -2.72 11.71
N ALA A 190 -4.31 -3.74 12.53
CA ALA A 190 -5.61 -4.15 13.06
C ALA A 190 -6.10 -3.24 14.17
N THR A 191 -5.20 -2.71 14.99
CA THR A 191 -5.51 -1.92 16.18
C THR A 191 -4.49 -0.81 16.39
N ALA A 192 -4.96 0.35 16.81
CA ALA A 192 -4.09 1.40 17.34
C ALA A 192 -4.89 2.28 18.33
N THR A 193 -4.26 2.61 19.44
CA THR A 193 -4.75 3.67 20.32
C THR A 193 -4.36 5.03 19.73
N PRO A 194 -4.97 6.17 20.15
CA PRO A 194 -4.58 7.49 19.68
C PRO A 194 -3.08 7.78 19.89
N ARG A 195 -2.51 7.25 20.98
CA ARG A 195 -1.08 7.38 21.31
C ARG A 195 -0.22 6.61 20.29
N VAL A 196 -0.59 5.37 19.99
CA VAL A 196 0.09 4.53 18.99
C VAL A 196 0.03 5.20 17.61
N LEU A 197 -1.13 5.71 17.21
CA LEU A 197 -1.29 6.42 15.94
C LEU A 197 -0.37 7.64 15.85
N LYS A 198 -0.28 8.45 16.90
CA LYS A 198 0.64 9.60 16.96
C LYS A 198 2.11 9.20 16.79
N GLU A 199 2.51 8.07 17.40
CA GLU A 199 3.87 7.54 17.23
C GLU A 199 4.11 6.99 15.84
N MET A 200 3.10 6.34 15.23
CA MET A 200 3.18 5.91 13.82
C MET A 200 3.46 7.09 12.89
N HIS A 201 2.72 8.19 12.99
CA HIS A 201 2.98 9.41 12.22
C HIS A 201 4.40 9.93 12.40
N LYS A 202 4.86 9.99 13.64
CA LYS A 202 6.18 10.50 13.99
C LYS A 202 7.31 9.66 13.42
N PHE A 203 7.27 8.34 13.68
CA PHE A 203 8.38 7.44 13.32
C PHE A 203 8.39 7.07 11.85
N LEU A 204 7.23 6.97 11.19
CA LEU A 204 7.16 6.70 9.76
C LEU A 204 7.38 7.94 8.88
N ASN A 205 7.45 9.12 9.51
CA ASN A 205 7.71 10.40 8.83
C ASN A 205 6.66 10.75 7.76
N ILE A 206 5.39 10.45 8.02
CA ILE A 206 4.24 10.70 7.15
C ILE A 206 3.23 11.58 7.86
N SER A 207 3.54 12.89 7.93
CA SER A 207 2.72 13.87 8.66
C SER A 207 1.48 14.36 7.90
N LYS A 208 1.49 14.25 6.57
CA LYS A 208 0.37 14.63 5.70
C LYS A 208 -0.18 13.38 5.04
N SER A 209 -1.02 12.66 5.74
CA SER A 209 -1.61 11.40 5.27
C SER A 209 -3.11 11.42 5.43
N LYS A 210 -3.80 10.64 4.61
CA LYS A 210 -5.21 10.32 4.83
C LYS A 210 -5.34 9.22 5.87
N GLU A 211 -6.34 9.32 6.72
CA GLU A 211 -6.59 8.35 7.77
C GLU A 211 -7.95 7.66 7.57
N TYR A 212 -7.92 6.33 7.61
CA TYR A 212 -9.09 5.48 7.56
C TYR A 212 -9.15 4.61 8.83
N ILE A 213 -10.00 5.01 9.77
CA ILE A 213 -10.20 4.28 11.04
C ILE A 213 -11.51 3.52 10.94
N LEU A 214 -11.41 2.24 10.57
CA LEU A 214 -12.55 1.36 10.29
C LEU A 214 -12.70 0.36 11.45
N GLY A 215 -13.01 0.88 12.63
CA GLY A 215 -13.27 0.07 13.82
C GLY A 215 -14.69 -0.49 13.83
N THR A 216 -14.90 -1.67 14.43
CA THR A 216 -16.21 -2.06 14.92
C THR A 216 -16.66 -1.00 15.92
N LYS A 217 -17.77 -0.29 15.64
CA LYS A 217 -18.47 0.44 16.70
C LYS A 217 -18.69 -0.56 17.83
N ARG A 218 -17.98 -0.44 18.93
CA ARG A 218 -18.45 -1.03 20.18
C ARG A 218 -19.71 -0.25 20.52
N THR A 219 -20.85 -0.79 20.20
CA THR A 219 -22.10 -0.43 20.85
C THR A 219 -21.94 -0.86 22.31
N ASN A 220 -21.69 0.12 23.16
CA ASN A 220 -21.87 -0.06 24.60
C ASN A 220 -23.35 -0.31 24.90
#